data_4c220b6009885c7357119548d4e5ce12
#
_entry.id   4c220b6009885c7357119548d4e5ce12
#
_cell.length_a   1.000
_cell.length_b   1.000
_cell.length_c   1.000
_cell.angle_alpha   90.00
_cell.angle_beta   90.00
_cell.angle_gamma   90.00
#
_symmetry.space_group_name_H-M   'P 1'
#
loop_
_entity.id
_entity.type
_entity.pdbx_description
1 polymer ?
#
loop_
_entity_poly.entity_id
_entity_poly.type
_entity_poly.pdbx_seq_one_letter_code
_entity_poly.pdbx_strand_id
1 'polypeptide(L)'
;VNIFSWFKDEFLNIQKKDPAIKSRLEIILYPSLHAIIYHKLAHFLYKCKLFFLARLISQIARFLTGIEIHPGATLGRRVFFDHGMGIVIGETAIVGDDCIIFHGVTLGGLSSKKINKINNNKRHPTIKNNVLLGAGAKLLGDITIGENVKVGANAVVLNDIPENAIAVGVPARIIVKN
;
A
#
# COMPACT_ATOMS: atom_id res chain seq x y z
N VAL A 1 0.13 -19.42 8.87
CA VAL A 1 0.48 -19.61 7.44
C VAL A 1 1.94 -20.01 7.38
N ASN A 2 2.25 -21.15 6.72
CA ASN A 2 3.64 -21.60 6.53
C ASN A 2 4.36 -20.58 5.63
N ILE A 3 5.60 -20.21 5.99
CA ILE A 3 6.39 -19.21 5.24
C ILE A 3 6.56 -19.60 3.76
N PHE A 4 6.71 -20.89 3.47
CA PHE A 4 6.82 -21.37 2.09
C PHE A 4 5.53 -21.21 1.29
N SER A 5 4.36 -21.43 1.90
CA SER A 5 3.07 -21.19 1.22
C SER A 5 2.85 -19.71 0.96
N TRP A 6 3.28 -18.85 1.89
CA TRP A 6 3.21 -17.39 1.71
C TRP A 6 4.09 -16.93 0.54
N PHE A 7 5.36 -17.37 0.47
CA PHE A 7 6.23 -17.05 -0.66
C PHE A 7 5.66 -17.50 -2.00
N LYS A 8 5.11 -18.73 -2.03
CA LYS A 8 4.46 -19.24 -3.24
C LYS A 8 3.27 -18.38 -3.67
N ASP A 9 2.45 -17.95 -2.72
CA ASP A 9 1.28 -17.10 -2.99
C ASP A 9 1.70 -15.73 -3.55
N GLU A 10 2.72 -15.08 -2.97
CA GLU A 10 3.22 -13.78 -3.45
C GLU A 10 3.87 -13.91 -4.84
N PHE A 11 4.63 -14.97 -5.06
CA PHE A 11 5.25 -15.26 -6.34
C PHE A 11 4.20 -15.44 -7.45
N LEU A 12 3.17 -16.26 -7.21
CA LEU A 12 2.08 -16.48 -8.14
C LEU A 12 1.23 -15.21 -8.35
N ASN A 13 1.07 -14.38 -7.31
CA ASN A 13 0.38 -13.11 -7.40
C ASN A 13 1.08 -12.15 -8.36
N ILE A 14 2.40 -11.99 -8.23
CA ILE A 14 3.18 -11.12 -9.12
C ILE A 14 3.09 -11.65 -10.56
N GLN A 15 3.29 -12.94 -10.77
CA GLN A 15 3.19 -13.58 -12.10
C GLN A 15 1.82 -13.35 -12.76
N LYS A 16 0.74 -13.36 -11.97
CA LYS A 16 -0.63 -13.15 -12.48
C LYS A 16 -0.91 -11.69 -12.81
N LYS A 17 -0.33 -10.75 -12.04
CA LYS A 17 -0.65 -9.32 -12.15
C LYS A 17 0.22 -8.58 -13.17
N ASP A 18 1.42 -9.09 -13.48
CA ASP A 18 2.29 -8.48 -14.48
C ASP A 18 2.41 -9.38 -15.73
N PRO A 19 1.75 -9.00 -16.83
CA PRO A 19 1.83 -9.74 -18.08
C PRO A 19 3.19 -9.61 -18.79
N ALA A 20 4.07 -8.71 -18.38
CA ALA A 20 5.39 -8.51 -18.97
C ALA A 20 6.41 -9.60 -18.58
N ILE A 21 6.13 -10.39 -17.55
CA ILE A 21 7.02 -11.44 -17.05
C ILE A 21 7.17 -12.56 -18.10
N LYS A 22 8.39 -12.78 -18.56
CA LYS A 22 8.74 -13.86 -19.50
C LYS A 22 9.35 -15.08 -18.81
N SER A 23 10.03 -14.87 -17.69
CA SER A 23 10.66 -15.94 -16.91
C SER A 23 10.27 -15.84 -15.42
N ARG A 24 9.99 -17.00 -14.81
CA ARG A 24 9.71 -17.05 -13.36
C ARG A 24 10.86 -16.51 -12.51
N LEU A 25 12.09 -16.59 -12.99
CA LEU A 25 13.27 -16.08 -12.28
C LEU A 25 13.26 -14.55 -12.18
N GLU A 26 12.64 -13.85 -13.13
CA GLU A 26 12.51 -12.38 -13.10
C GLU A 26 11.79 -11.88 -11.86
N ILE A 27 10.84 -12.67 -11.33
CA ILE A 27 10.05 -12.29 -10.15
C ILE A 27 10.94 -12.05 -8.93
N ILE A 28 12.08 -12.76 -8.84
CA ILE A 28 13.05 -12.56 -7.75
C ILE A 28 13.64 -11.16 -7.76
N LEU A 29 13.65 -10.47 -8.90
CA LEU A 29 14.17 -9.13 -9.05
C LEU A 29 13.11 -8.03 -8.80
N TYR A 30 11.85 -8.41 -8.60
CA TYR A 30 10.75 -7.45 -8.45
C TYR A 30 10.85 -6.66 -7.14
N PRO A 31 10.89 -5.31 -7.20
CA PRO A 31 10.91 -4.47 -6.00
C PRO A 31 9.73 -4.73 -5.07
N SER A 32 8.57 -5.09 -5.63
CA SER A 32 7.36 -5.46 -4.87
C SER A 32 7.62 -6.60 -3.89
N LEU A 33 8.25 -7.69 -4.36
CA LEU A 33 8.57 -8.84 -3.51
C LEU A 33 9.49 -8.45 -2.36
N HIS A 34 10.56 -7.74 -2.67
CA HIS A 34 11.54 -7.28 -1.69
C HIS A 34 10.92 -6.34 -0.66
N ALA A 35 10.13 -5.35 -1.10
CA ALA A 35 9.47 -4.40 -0.21
C ALA A 35 8.56 -5.11 0.80
N ILE A 36 7.79 -6.11 0.38
CA ILE A 36 6.90 -6.87 1.26
C ILE A 36 7.71 -7.71 2.26
N ILE A 37 8.80 -8.35 1.83
CA ILE A 37 9.67 -9.14 2.72
C ILE A 37 10.27 -8.25 3.82
N TYR A 38 10.90 -7.14 3.42
CA TYR A 38 11.48 -6.19 4.38
C TYR A 38 10.42 -5.60 5.31
N HIS A 39 9.23 -5.25 4.76
CA HIS A 39 8.15 -4.72 5.58
C HIS A 39 7.68 -5.74 6.62
N LYS A 40 7.52 -7.01 6.29
CA LYS A 40 7.15 -8.05 7.28
C LYS A 40 8.14 -8.12 8.44
N LEU A 41 9.44 -8.08 8.15
CA LEU A 41 10.48 -8.05 9.17
C LEU A 41 10.40 -6.77 10.02
N ALA A 42 10.31 -5.61 9.37
CA ALA A 42 10.21 -4.31 10.04
C ALA A 42 8.95 -4.22 10.92
N HIS A 43 7.81 -4.70 10.42
CA HIS A 43 6.55 -4.72 11.16
C HIS A 43 6.60 -5.64 12.38
N PHE A 44 7.23 -6.81 12.26
CA PHE A 44 7.47 -7.71 13.39
C PHE A 44 8.30 -7.01 14.48
N LEU A 45 9.42 -6.39 14.10
CA LEU A 45 10.26 -5.63 15.05
C LEU A 45 9.50 -4.46 15.68
N TYR A 46 8.65 -3.78 14.90
CA TYR A 46 7.79 -2.70 15.40
C TYR A 46 6.81 -3.21 16.47
N LYS A 47 6.18 -4.37 16.24
CA LYS A 47 5.32 -5.03 17.24
C LYS A 47 6.06 -5.44 18.51
N CYS A 48 7.33 -5.82 18.38
CA CYS A 48 8.23 -6.09 19.50
C CYS A 48 8.73 -4.80 20.18
N LYS A 49 8.25 -3.59 19.78
CA LYS A 49 8.67 -2.27 20.29
C LYS A 49 10.15 -1.94 20.01
N LEU A 50 10.81 -2.65 19.12
CA LEU A 50 12.18 -2.40 18.65
C LEU A 50 12.16 -1.33 17.53
N PHE A 51 11.65 -0.14 17.86
CA PHE A 51 11.31 0.91 16.87
C PHE A 51 12.49 1.37 16.04
N PHE A 52 13.68 1.51 16.63
CA PHE A 52 14.88 1.90 15.90
C PHE A 52 15.27 0.87 14.83
N LEU A 53 15.30 -0.43 15.18
CA LEU A 53 15.63 -1.50 14.24
C LEU A 53 14.55 -1.63 13.16
N ALA A 54 13.28 -1.52 13.53
CA ALA A 54 12.17 -1.52 12.59
C ALA A 54 12.32 -0.38 11.55
N ARG A 55 12.66 0.83 12.01
CA ARG A 55 12.89 1.97 11.12
C ARG A 55 14.15 1.78 10.26
N LEU A 56 15.23 1.25 10.82
CA LEU A 56 16.45 0.96 10.05
C LEU A 56 16.16 0.02 8.88
N ILE A 57 15.46 -1.10 9.13
CA ILE A 57 15.06 -2.04 8.07
C ILE A 57 14.18 -1.36 7.02
N SER A 58 13.22 -0.53 7.45
CA SER A 58 12.36 0.21 6.53
C SER A 58 13.15 1.19 5.64
N GLN A 59 14.18 1.86 6.17
CA GLN A 59 15.03 2.77 5.37
C GLN A 59 15.93 2.01 4.39
N ILE A 60 16.46 0.86 4.79
CA ILE A 60 17.21 -0.03 3.89
C ILE A 60 16.29 -0.50 2.75
N ALA A 61 15.07 -0.94 3.07
CA ALA A 61 14.07 -1.35 2.07
C ALA A 61 13.77 -0.22 1.07
N ARG A 62 13.53 1.01 1.58
CA ARG A 62 13.31 2.19 0.73
C ARG A 62 14.50 2.46 -0.21
N PHE A 63 15.72 2.38 0.30
CA PHE A 63 16.93 2.60 -0.52
C PHE A 63 17.04 1.56 -1.64
N LEU A 64 16.75 0.28 -1.35
CA LEU A 64 16.90 -0.82 -2.30
C LEU A 64 15.74 -0.91 -3.31
N THR A 65 14.51 -0.51 -2.92
CA THR A 65 13.30 -0.75 -3.71
C THR A 65 12.64 0.53 -4.24
N GLY A 66 12.99 1.69 -3.69
CA GLY A 66 12.29 2.95 -3.97
C GLY A 66 10.89 3.04 -3.33
N ILE A 67 10.50 2.04 -2.50
CA ILE A 67 9.19 1.96 -1.84
C ILE A 67 9.35 2.24 -0.36
N GLU A 68 8.68 3.27 0.15
CA GLU A 68 8.66 3.58 1.57
C GLU A 68 7.40 3.02 2.22
N ILE A 69 7.56 2.06 3.14
CA ILE A 69 6.48 1.54 3.97
C ILE A 69 6.86 1.73 5.43
N HIS A 70 6.03 2.50 6.16
CA HIS A 70 6.25 2.66 7.60
C HIS A 70 6.10 1.32 8.32
N PRO A 71 6.98 0.95 9.27
CA PRO A 71 6.88 -0.34 9.97
C PRO A 71 5.56 -0.58 10.69
N GLY A 72 4.86 0.50 11.11
CA GLY A 72 3.55 0.42 11.76
C GLY A 72 2.39 0.14 10.80
N ALA A 73 2.57 0.33 9.48
CA ALA A 73 1.52 0.07 8.50
C ALA A 73 1.11 -1.40 8.48
N THR A 74 -0.15 -1.65 8.16
CA THR A 74 -0.68 -3.02 8.00
C THR A 74 -0.91 -3.31 6.52
N LEU A 75 -0.29 -4.36 6.01
CA LEU A 75 -0.51 -4.86 4.66
C LEU A 75 -1.20 -6.22 4.70
N GLY A 76 -2.23 -6.37 3.88
CA GLY A 76 -2.90 -7.62 3.62
C GLY A 76 -2.04 -8.57 2.76
N ARG A 77 -2.69 -9.57 2.20
CA ARG A 77 -2.06 -10.60 1.35
C ARG A 77 -2.15 -10.20 -0.12
N ARG A 78 -1.19 -10.63 -0.92
CA ARG A 78 -1.18 -10.45 -2.37
C ARG A 78 -1.28 -8.97 -2.81
N VAL A 79 -0.73 -8.06 -2.00
CA VAL A 79 -0.54 -6.67 -2.41
C VAL A 79 0.56 -6.63 -3.47
N PHE A 80 0.32 -5.92 -4.56
CA PHE A 80 1.30 -5.78 -5.64
C PHE A 80 1.66 -4.32 -5.85
N PHE A 81 2.96 -4.03 -5.75
CA PHE A 81 3.51 -2.71 -6.04
C PHE A 81 4.04 -2.70 -7.47
N ASP A 82 3.26 -2.11 -8.39
CA ASP A 82 3.61 -2.04 -9.79
C ASP A 82 4.60 -0.89 -10.04
N HIS A 83 5.77 -1.20 -10.60
CA HIS A 83 6.96 -0.35 -10.69
C HIS A 83 7.52 0.13 -9.36
N GLY A 84 6.72 0.41 -8.38
CA GLY A 84 7.03 0.69 -6.97
C GLY A 84 7.68 2.03 -6.66
N MET A 85 8.47 2.62 -7.53
CA MET A 85 9.25 3.83 -7.26
C MET A 85 8.38 4.98 -6.73
N GLY A 86 8.79 5.56 -5.60
CA GLY A 86 8.12 6.73 -5.00
C GLY A 86 6.79 6.42 -4.30
N ILE A 87 6.45 5.17 -4.05
CA ILE A 87 5.33 4.80 -3.18
C ILE A 87 5.69 5.18 -1.75
N VAL A 88 4.72 5.79 -1.03
CA VAL A 88 4.84 6.11 0.40
C VAL A 88 3.59 5.62 1.13
N ILE A 89 3.77 4.74 2.11
CA ILE A 89 2.71 4.20 2.96
C ILE A 89 2.97 4.60 4.42
N GLY A 90 2.09 5.45 4.96
CA GLY A 90 2.23 6.03 6.31
C GLY A 90 1.91 5.05 7.44
N GLU A 91 2.27 5.45 8.65
CA GLU A 91 2.28 4.62 9.88
C GLU A 91 0.98 3.87 10.18
N THR A 92 -0.16 4.57 10.11
CA THR A 92 -1.46 4.01 10.47
C THR A 92 -2.28 3.59 9.24
N ALA A 93 -1.63 3.49 8.06
CA ALA A 93 -2.28 3.00 6.86
C ALA A 93 -2.61 1.51 6.98
N ILE A 94 -3.76 1.13 6.44
CA ILE A 94 -4.20 -0.25 6.34
C ILE A 94 -4.47 -0.52 4.86
N VAL A 95 -3.87 -1.57 4.31
CA VAL A 95 -4.10 -2.04 2.94
C VAL A 95 -4.62 -3.46 3.01
N GLY A 96 -5.77 -3.69 2.41
CA GLY A 96 -6.42 -5.00 2.33
C GLY A 96 -5.74 -5.95 1.34
N ASP A 97 -6.38 -7.09 1.14
CA ASP A 97 -5.90 -8.14 0.26
C ASP A 97 -6.07 -7.78 -1.23
N ASP A 98 -5.25 -8.37 -2.09
CA ASP A 98 -5.33 -8.31 -3.55
C ASP A 98 -5.21 -6.91 -4.18
N CYS A 99 -4.77 -5.91 -3.42
CA CYS A 99 -4.61 -4.55 -3.92
C CYS A 99 -3.46 -4.44 -4.93
N ILE A 100 -3.62 -3.50 -5.89
CA ILE A 100 -2.58 -3.09 -6.84
C ILE A 100 -2.28 -1.62 -6.61
N ILE A 101 -1.02 -1.29 -6.38
CA ILE A 101 -0.56 0.06 -6.06
C ILE A 101 0.55 0.43 -7.05
N PHE A 102 0.27 1.40 -7.90
CA PHE A 102 1.25 1.89 -8.89
C PHE A 102 2.25 2.86 -8.26
N HIS A 103 3.34 3.11 -8.98
CA HIS A 103 4.39 4.03 -8.58
C HIS A 103 3.86 5.42 -8.19
N GLY A 104 4.58 6.10 -7.30
CA GLY A 104 4.27 7.46 -6.87
C GLY A 104 3.00 7.61 -6.02
N VAL A 105 2.30 6.53 -5.67
CA VAL A 105 1.13 6.58 -4.78
C VAL A 105 1.54 6.97 -3.38
N THR A 106 0.74 7.83 -2.73
CA THR A 106 0.94 8.20 -1.33
C THR A 106 -0.31 7.90 -0.51
N LEU A 107 -0.14 7.10 0.54
CA LEU A 107 -1.11 6.93 1.63
C LEU A 107 -0.63 7.79 2.80
N GLY A 108 -1.01 9.08 2.79
CA GLY A 108 -0.50 10.12 3.66
C GLY A 108 -1.47 10.54 4.76
N GLY A 109 -0.93 11.18 5.80
CA GLY A 109 -1.72 11.89 6.80
C GLY A 109 -1.97 13.33 6.40
N LEU A 110 -3.11 13.88 6.81
CA LEU A 110 -3.32 15.33 6.77
C LEU A 110 -2.72 15.94 8.05
N SER A 111 -2.00 17.06 7.89
CA SER A 111 -1.56 17.89 9.00
C SER A 111 -2.77 18.63 9.57
N SER A 112 -3.53 18.00 10.46
CA SER A 112 -4.54 18.72 11.22
C SER A 112 -4.10 18.84 12.69
N LYS A 113 -4.20 20.05 13.26
CA LYS A 113 -4.05 20.32 14.69
C LYS A 113 -5.10 19.58 15.55
N LYS A 114 -6.06 18.89 14.94
CA LYS A 114 -7.06 18.03 15.54
C LYS A 114 -6.76 16.58 15.21
N ILE A 115 -5.67 16.05 15.76
CA ILE A 115 -5.56 14.60 15.93
C ILE A 115 -6.63 14.25 16.98
N ASN A 116 -7.76 13.75 16.52
CA ASN A 116 -8.81 13.29 17.41
C ASN A 116 -8.24 12.14 18.25
N LYS A 117 -8.01 12.41 19.54
CA LYS A 117 -7.59 11.40 20.53
C LYS A 117 -8.59 10.23 20.63
N ILE A 118 -9.76 10.38 20.00
CA ILE A 118 -10.85 9.40 20.00
C ILE A 118 -10.55 8.18 19.11
N ASN A 119 -9.76 8.30 18.03
CA ASN A 119 -9.50 7.23 17.06
C ASN A 119 -8.06 6.69 17.11
N ASN A 120 -7.49 6.42 18.28
CA ASN A 120 -6.15 5.81 18.44
C ASN A 120 -5.06 6.43 17.52
N ASN A 121 -5.08 7.75 17.31
CA ASN A 121 -4.17 8.49 16.42
C ASN A 121 -4.20 8.02 14.93
N LYS A 122 -5.26 7.35 14.47
CA LYS A 122 -5.43 6.98 13.06
C LYS A 122 -5.46 8.26 12.21
N ARG A 123 -4.56 8.35 11.21
CA ARG A 123 -4.38 9.54 10.37
C ARG A 123 -4.05 9.23 8.91
N HIS A 124 -4.00 7.96 8.55
CA HIS A 124 -3.69 7.49 7.20
C HIS A 124 -4.84 6.63 6.66
N PRO A 125 -4.97 6.50 5.35
CA PRO A 125 -6.08 5.79 4.71
C PRO A 125 -6.20 4.33 5.10
N THR A 126 -7.44 3.84 5.05
CA THR A 126 -7.79 2.42 5.04
C THR A 126 -8.23 2.03 3.64
N ILE A 127 -7.50 1.14 3.01
CA ILE A 127 -7.79 0.59 1.69
C ILE A 127 -8.37 -0.81 1.90
N LYS A 128 -9.59 -1.05 1.40
CA LYS A 128 -10.23 -2.37 1.45
C LYS A 128 -9.65 -3.31 0.40
N ASN A 129 -10.25 -4.50 0.24
CA ASN A 129 -9.72 -5.51 -0.68
C ASN A 129 -9.94 -5.16 -2.15
N ASN A 130 -9.09 -5.73 -3.01
CA ASN A 130 -9.20 -5.65 -4.46
C ASN A 130 -9.25 -4.21 -5.03
N VAL A 131 -8.56 -3.28 -4.37
CA VAL A 131 -8.48 -1.87 -4.78
C VAL A 131 -7.29 -1.67 -5.73
N LEU A 132 -7.50 -0.84 -6.76
CA LEU A 132 -6.45 -0.38 -7.67
C LEU A 132 -6.17 1.10 -7.42
N LEU A 133 -4.92 1.43 -7.09
CA LEU A 133 -4.45 2.80 -6.93
C LEU A 133 -3.55 3.17 -8.10
N GLY A 134 -4.06 4.02 -8.99
CA GLY A 134 -3.35 4.47 -10.18
C GLY A 134 -2.10 5.29 -9.87
N ALA A 135 -1.18 5.35 -10.83
CA ALA A 135 0.12 6.02 -10.69
C ALA A 135 -0.02 7.44 -10.18
N GLY A 136 0.80 7.81 -9.19
CA GLY A 136 0.81 9.16 -8.63
C GLY A 136 -0.38 9.55 -7.76
N ALA A 137 -1.38 8.70 -7.54
CA ALA A 137 -2.55 9.03 -6.71
C ALA A 137 -2.15 9.37 -5.27
N LYS A 138 -2.80 10.38 -4.68
CA LYS A 138 -2.59 10.83 -3.30
C LYS A 138 -3.86 10.63 -2.51
N LEU A 139 -3.82 9.77 -1.51
CA LEU A 139 -4.91 9.49 -0.60
C LEU A 139 -4.51 10.03 0.77
N LEU A 140 -5.25 11.01 1.28
CA LEU A 140 -4.79 11.80 2.42
C LEU A 140 -5.83 11.84 3.54
N GLY A 141 -5.39 11.56 4.75
CA GLY A 141 -6.21 11.59 5.96
C GLY A 141 -6.73 10.21 6.38
N ASP A 142 -7.53 10.20 7.44
CA ASP A 142 -8.23 8.99 7.92
C ASP A 142 -9.49 8.77 7.09
N ILE A 143 -9.30 8.30 5.87
CA ILE A 143 -10.36 8.01 4.88
C ILE A 143 -10.40 6.52 4.58
N THR A 144 -11.57 6.03 4.17
CA THR A 144 -11.80 4.65 3.79
C THR A 144 -12.08 4.53 2.29
N ILE A 145 -11.34 3.67 1.62
CA ILE A 145 -11.54 3.31 0.23
C ILE A 145 -12.21 1.93 0.20
N GLY A 146 -13.43 1.88 -0.32
CA GLY A 146 -14.25 0.67 -0.36
C GLY A 146 -13.67 -0.44 -1.24
N GLU A 147 -14.24 -1.63 -1.15
CA GLU A 147 -13.79 -2.78 -1.96
C GLU A 147 -13.99 -2.54 -3.45
N ASN A 148 -13.13 -3.13 -4.28
CA ASN A 148 -13.16 -3.06 -5.74
C ASN A 148 -13.06 -1.64 -6.32
N VAL A 149 -12.70 -0.63 -5.51
CA VAL A 149 -12.53 0.75 -5.99
C VAL A 149 -11.33 0.85 -6.92
N LYS A 150 -11.47 1.69 -7.95
CA LYS A 150 -10.36 2.10 -8.82
C LYS A 150 -10.11 3.58 -8.67
N VAL A 151 -8.93 3.93 -8.20
CA VAL A 151 -8.46 5.32 -8.14
C VAL A 151 -7.60 5.61 -9.36
N GLY A 152 -7.99 6.62 -10.13
CA GLY A 152 -7.28 7.02 -11.33
C GLY A 152 -5.91 7.61 -11.06
N ALA A 153 -5.06 7.62 -12.07
CA ALA A 153 -3.72 8.21 -11.96
C ALA A 153 -3.80 9.70 -11.59
N ASN A 154 -2.86 10.13 -10.72
CA ASN A 154 -2.76 11.50 -10.19
C ASN A 154 -4.02 12.03 -9.48
N ALA A 155 -4.99 11.19 -9.13
CA ALA A 155 -6.14 11.62 -8.35
C ALA A 155 -5.74 12.00 -6.93
N VAL A 156 -6.38 13.05 -6.37
CA VAL A 156 -6.21 13.47 -4.97
C VAL A 156 -7.49 13.18 -4.20
N VAL A 157 -7.46 12.15 -3.37
CA VAL A 157 -8.60 11.65 -2.61
C VAL A 157 -8.53 12.18 -1.17
N LEU A 158 -9.58 12.89 -0.76
CA LEU A 158 -9.68 13.55 0.55
C LEU A 158 -10.90 13.07 1.36
N ASN A 159 -11.74 12.24 0.78
CA ASN A 159 -12.96 11.72 1.40
C ASN A 159 -13.10 10.22 1.14
N ASP A 160 -13.97 9.57 1.92
CA ASP A 160 -14.30 8.17 1.74
C ASP A 160 -14.84 7.88 0.33
N ILE A 161 -14.52 6.71 -0.21
CA ILE A 161 -15.02 6.24 -1.49
C ILE A 161 -15.81 4.96 -1.25
N PRO A 162 -17.08 4.89 -1.67
CA PRO A 162 -17.91 3.69 -1.54
C PRO A 162 -17.34 2.54 -2.40
N GLU A 163 -17.72 1.33 -2.09
CA GLU A 163 -17.31 0.14 -2.84
C GLU A 163 -17.76 0.19 -4.32
N ASN A 164 -17.03 -0.51 -5.19
CA ASN A 164 -17.27 -0.64 -6.63
C ASN A 164 -17.23 0.69 -7.41
N ALA A 165 -16.79 1.78 -6.80
CA ALA A 165 -16.71 3.10 -7.42
C ALA A 165 -15.37 3.36 -8.13
N ILE A 166 -15.35 4.38 -8.97
CA ILE A 166 -14.16 4.94 -9.60
C ILE A 166 -13.96 6.37 -9.08
N ALA A 167 -12.74 6.73 -8.68
CA ALA A 167 -12.40 8.07 -8.24
C ALA A 167 -11.31 8.66 -9.13
N VAL A 168 -11.55 9.86 -9.70
CA VAL A 168 -10.62 10.53 -10.63
C VAL A 168 -10.56 12.03 -10.41
N GLY A 169 -9.44 12.65 -10.69
CA GLY A 169 -9.26 14.11 -10.68
C GLY A 169 -8.69 14.69 -9.39
N VAL A 170 -8.55 16.03 -9.37
CA VAL A 170 -7.96 16.81 -8.27
C VAL A 170 -8.88 18.01 -7.98
N PRO A 171 -9.63 18.00 -6.84
CA PRO A 171 -9.88 16.87 -5.95
C PRO A 171 -10.65 15.76 -6.65
N ALA A 172 -10.52 14.53 -6.15
CA ALA A 172 -11.14 13.37 -6.79
C ALA A 172 -12.68 13.45 -6.76
N ARG A 173 -13.29 13.13 -7.91
CA ARG A 173 -14.72 12.96 -8.06
C ARG A 173 -15.05 11.49 -8.15
N ILE A 174 -16.12 11.09 -7.48
CA ILE A 174 -16.57 9.68 -7.42
C ILE A 174 -17.54 9.43 -8.58
N ILE A 175 -17.26 8.38 -9.35
CA ILE A 175 -18.13 7.86 -10.40
C ILE A 175 -18.61 6.49 -9.92
N VAL A 176 -19.88 6.39 -9.57
CA VAL A 176 -20.52 5.12 -9.21
C VAL A 176 -20.98 4.47 -10.51
N LYS A 177 -20.60 3.19 -10.73
CA LYS A 177 -21.21 2.41 -11.83
C LYS A 177 -22.61 1.99 -11.38
N ASN A 178 -23.61 2.46 -12.09
CA ASN A 178 -24.97 1.92 -11.99
C ASN A 178 -25.01 0.49 -12.51
#